data_631be3a01fb60f3a9643422410c0ed6d
#
_entry.id   631be3a01fb60f3a9643422410c0ed6d
#
_cell.length_a   1.000
_cell.length_b   1.000
_cell.length_c   1.000
_cell.angle_alpha   90.00
_cell.angle_beta   90.00
_cell.angle_gamma   90.00
#
_symmetry.space_group_name_H-M   'P 1'
#
loop_
_entity.id
_entity.type
_entity.pdbx_description
1 polymer ?
#
loop_
_entity_poly.entity_id
_entity_poly.type
_entity_poly.pdbx_seq_one_letter_code
_entity_poly.pdbx_strand_id
1 'polypeptide(L)'
;MMRFRRPPMPKEFSVKIAIKSARRAVAASTRKGRKPDFPEHWKDFKGAFSVAQHGKCGYCDHEVASTQAGDVEHFAPKGEIWALGDEPETWGRETTDGLSNVRGREKTVLFEVGYWWLAYEWRNYLFACTVCNSRWKLSYFPVKPKRRRAPGPLRREKVLLLNCFDDREPWTHLRFSRLGQVEQRSERGFETIRTCGLDRETLRAARQPFVEDAYDECQLLLQRPDDLEALRRLVRLGAAHRSFASAVRSVALELLGVSWRELEQRAGGAHH
;
A
#
# COMPACT_ATOMS: atom_id res chain seq x y z
N MET A 1 2.23 -2.65 -5.68
CA MET A 1 1.03 -1.89 -5.18
C MET A 1 0.13 -1.56 -6.35
N MET A 2 -1.11 -2.01 -6.33
CA MET A 2 -2.13 -1.68 -7.34
C MET A 2 -2.83 -0.36 -7.01
N ARG A 3 -3.45 0.23 -8.03
CA ARG A 3 -4.45 1.28 -7.84
C ARG A 3 -5.83 0.66 -7.74
N PHE A 4 -6.59 1.10 -6.75
CA PHE A 4 -7.98 0.73 -6.58
C PHE A 4 -8.89 1.96 -6.60
N ARG A 5 -10.17 1.72 -6.81
CA ARG A 5 -11.19 2.75 -6.62
C ARG A 5 -11.60 2.77 -5.15
N ARG A 6 -11.42 3.92 -4.48
CA ARG A 6 -11.84 4.07 -3.08
C ARG A 6 -13.34 3.79 -2.95
N PRO A 7 -13.77 2.99 -1.96
CA PRO A 7 -15.20 2.76 -1.75
C PRO A 7 -15.88 4.08 -1.34
N PRO A 8 -17.13 4.29 -1.76
CA PRO A 8 -17.90 5.45 -1.33
C PRO A 8 -18.03 5.43 0.20
N MET A 9 -17.97 6.62 0.82
CA MET A 9 -18.16 6.73 2.25
C MET A 9 -19.63 6.39 2.59
N PRO A 10 -19.89 5.37 3.41
CA PRO A 10 -21.25 5.02 3.80
C PRO A 10 -21.90 6.14 4.60
N LYS A 11 -23.22 6.29 4.47
CA LYS A 11 -23.98 7.29 5.26
C LYS A 11 -23.80 7.05 6.76
N GLU A 12 -23.78 5.78 7.16
CA GLU A 12 -23.57 5.35 8.54
C GLU A 12 -22.27 5.89 9.13
N PHE A 13 -21.18 5.97 8.33
CA PHE A 13 -19.92 6.55 8.77
C PHE A 13 -20.06 8.05 9.07
N SER A 14 -20.72 8.79 8.18
CA SER A 14 -20.85 10.25 8.30
C SER A 14 -21.80 10.68 9.42
N VAL A 15 -22.84 9.90 9.71
CA VAL A 15 -23.87 10.22 10.70
C VAL A 15 -23.65 9.54 12.05
N LYS A 16 -22.76 8.56 12.15
CA LYS A 16 -22.50 7.79 13.38
C LYS A 16 -22.13 8.73 14.53
N ILE A 17 -23.01 8.82 15.53
CA ILE A 17 -22.84 9.69 16.70
C ILE A 17 -21.51 9.40 17.40
N ALA A 18 -21.13 8.12 17.51
CA ALA A 18 -19.88 7.68 18.11
C ALA A 18 -18.65 8.29 17.40
N ILE A 19 -18.64 8.35 16.05
CA ILE A 19 -17.54 8.97 15.28
C ILE A 19 -17.48 10.48 15.53
N LYS A 20 -18.62 11.16 15.54
CA LYS A 20 -18.67 12.60 15.84
C LYS A 20 -18.19 12.90 17.25
N SER A 21 -18.62 12.09 18.22
CA SER A 21 -18.19 12.19 19.62
C SER A 21 -16.69 11.96 19.75
N ALA A 22 -16.16 10.89 19.14
CA ALA A 22 -14.74 10.57 19.15
C ALA A 22 -13.89 11.70 18.54
N ARG A 23 -14.29 12.27 17.40
CA ARG A 23 -13.61 13.44 16.79
C ARG A 23 -13.51 14.61 17.76
N ARG A 24 -14.60 14.93 18.48
CA ARG A 24 -14.63 16.02 19.46
C ARG A 24 -13.72 15.73 20.65
N ALA A 25 -13.77 14.51 21.19
CA ALA A 25 -12.96 14.08 22.32
C ALA A 25 -11.46 14.14 22.00
N VAL A 26 -11.05 13.59 20.82
CA VAL A 26 -9.67 13.66 20.33
C VAL A 26 -9.20 15.10 20.21
N ALA A 27 -9.99 15.97 19.57
CA ALA A 27 -9.65 17.38 19.41
C ALA A 27 -9.53 18.11 20.76
N ALA A 28 -10.40 17.80 21.73
CA ALA A 28 -10.36 18.41 23.06
C ALA A 28 -9.14 17.94 23.85
N SER A 29 -8.79 16.65 23.81
CA SER A 29 -7.60 16.09 24.46
C SER A 29 -6.32 16.71 23.91
N THR A 30 -6.20 16.78 22.58
CA THR A 30 -5.03 17.36 21.90
C THR A 30 -4.85 18.84 22.23
N ARG A 31 -5.94 19.63 22.24
CA ARG A 31 -5.87 21.05 22.66
C ARG A 31 -5.39 21.24 24.11
N LYS A 32 -5.66 20.29 24.97
CA LYS A 32 -5.20 20.29 26.38
C LYS A 32 -3.80 19.69 26.55
N GLY A 33 -3.08 19.37 25.46
CA GLY A 33 -1.76 18.73 25.51
C GLY A 33 -1.80 17.29 26.04
N ARG A 34 -2.97 16.65 26.08
CA ARG A 34 -3.12 15.26 26.51
C ARG A 34 -3.06 14.31 25.33
N LYS A 35 -2.48 13.12 25.52
CA LYS A 35 -2.52 12.05 24.53
C LYS A 35 -3.99 11.64 24.33
N PRO A 36 -4.53 11.75 23.09
CA PRO A 36 -5.91 11.38 22.82
C PRO A 36 -6.09 9.87 22.81
N ASP A 37 -7.24 9.43 23.27
CA ASP A 37 -7.73 8.08 23.01
C ASP A 37 -8.46 8.04 21.67
N PHE A 38 -8.33 6.92 20.93
CA PHE A 38 -8.91 6.74 19.62
C PHE A 38 -9.82 5.49 19.59
N PRO A 39 -11.10 5.59 20.01
CA PRO A 39 -12.04 4.49 19.85
C PRO A 39 -12.09 3.94 18.42
N GLU A 40 -12.01 2.63 18.27
CA GLU A 40 -11.70 1.96 16.99
C GLU A 40 -12.90 1.80 16.04
N HIS A 41 -13.75 2.80 15.94
CA HIS A 41 -14.97 2.79 15.11
C HIS A 41 -14.73 2.55 13.61
N TRP A 42 -13.49 2.70 13.13
CA TRP A 42 -13.12 2.40 11.74
C TRP A 42 -13.12 0.90 11.44
N LYS A 43 -12.96 0.04 12.45
CA LYS A 43 -12.94 -1.42 12.27
C LYS A 43 -14.25 -1.95 11.69
N ASP A 44 -15.37 -1.31 11.99
CA ASP A 44 -16.70 -1.69 11.48
C ASP A 44 -16.78 -1.60 9.94
N PHE A 45 -15.86 -0.87 9.33
CA PHE A 45 -15.85 -0.61 7.89
C PHE A 45 -14.76 -1.39 7.13
N LYS A 46 -14.09 -2.34 7.79
CA LYS A 46 -13.03 -3.17 7.18
C LYS A 46 -13.49 -3.83 5.88
N GLY A 47 -14.70 -4.38 5.87
CA GLY A 47 -15.26 -5.05 4.70
C GLY A 47 -15.34 -4.16 3.47
N ALA A 48 -15.70 -2.89 3.62
CA ALA A 48 -15.80 -1.96 2.50
C ALA A 48 -14.45 -1.74 1.80
N PHE A 49 -13.36 -1.60 2.57
CA PHE A 49 -12.02 -1.44 2.01
C PHE A 49 -11.47 -2.75 1.45
N SER A 50 -11.69 -3.88 2.13
CA SER A 50 -11.30 -5.20 1.65
C SER A 50 -11.93 -5.50 0.28
N VAL A 51 -13.24 -5.32 0.13
CA VAL A 51 -13.95 -5.53 -1.14
C VAL A 51 -13.42 -4.59 -2.23
N ALA A 52 -13.25 -3.30 -1.93
CA ALA A 52 -12.73 -2.32 -2.89
C ALA A 52 -11.30 -2.63 -3.36
N GLN A 53 -10.53 -3.37 -2.56
CA GLN A 53 -9.17 -3.80 -2.87
C GLN A 53 -9.10 -5.27 -3.32
N HIS A 54 -10.23 -5.91 -3.64
CA HIS A 54 -10.31 -7.33 -4.03
C HIS A 54 -9.67 -8.27 -3.01
N GLY A 55 -9.82 -8.00 -1.71
CA GLY A 55 -9.21 -8.77 -0.64
C GLY A 55 -7.70 -8.60 -0.50
N LYS A 56 -7.08 -7.68 -1.25
CA LYS A 56 -5.62 -7.50 -1.30
C LYS A 56 -5.13 -6.39 -0.38
N CYS A 57 -3.94 -6.59 0.16
CA CYS A 57 -3.25 -5.56 0.94
C CYS A 57 -2.91 -4.34 0.07
N GLY A 58 -3.29 -3.15 0.51
CA GLY A 58 -3.02 -1.89 -0.19
C GLY A 58 -1.53 -1.55 -0.35
N TYR A 59 -0.64 -2.20 0.43
CA TYR A 59 0.81 -2.00 0.32
C TYR A 59 1.50 -3.07 -0.52
N CYS A 60 1.37 -4.36 -0.16
CA CYS A 60 2.13 -5.41 -0.82
C CYS A 60 1.42 -6.06 -2.02
N ASP A 61 0.15 -5.74 -2.24
CA ASP A 61 -0.65 -6.27 -3.36
C ASP A 61 -0.90 -7.79 -3.31
N HIS A 62 -0.61 -8.44 -2.19
CA HIS A 62 -0.92 -9.84 -1.94
C HIS A 62 -2.39 -9.97 -1.52
N GLU A 63 -3.09 -10.98 -2.02
CA GLU A 63 -4.42 -11.35 -1.55
C GLU A 63 -4.30 -11.93 -0.14
N VAL A 64 -5.06 -11.39 0.81
CA VAL A 64 -4.93 -11.72 2.23
C VAL A 64 -6.27 -11.96 2.92
N ALA A 65 -7.38 -11.61 2.29
CA ALA A 65 -8.69 -11.71 2.91
C ALA A 65 -9.11 -13.17 3.17
N SER A 66 -8.65 -14.10 2.34
CA SER A 66 -8.91 -15.54 2.47
C SER A 66 -7.93 -16.27 3.40
N THR A 67 -6.73 -15.70 3.63
CA THR A 67 -5.64 -16.40 4.30
C THR A 67 -5.21 -15.78 5.62
N GLN A 68 -5.44 -14.48 5.79
CA GLN A 68 -5.01 -13.70 6.96
C GLN A 68 -6.07 -12.68 7.37
N ALA A 69 -6.13 -12.39 8.67
CA ALA A 69 -6.88 -11.23 9.15
C ALA A 69 -6.15 -9.94 8.77
N GLY A 70 -6.60 -9.25 7.72
CA GLY A 70 -6.21 -7.88 7.46
C GLY A 70 -6.95 -6.90 8.37
N ASP A 71 -6.56 -5.62 8.37
CA ASP A 71 -7.16 -4.59 9.20
C ASP A 71 -7.35 -3.28 8.42
N VAL A 72 -8.11 -2.35 9.00
CA VAL A 72 -8.18 -0.97 8.52
C VAL A 72 -6.94 -0.22 9.00
N GLU A 73 -6.12 0.15 8.06
CA GLU A 73 -4.90 0.90 8.28
C GLU A 73 -5.14 2.40 8.13
N HIS A 74 -4.54 3.19 9.02
CA HIS A 74 -4.44 4.64 8.85
C HIS A 74 -3.22 4.99 8.01
N PHE A 75 -3.43 5.37 6.77
CA PHE A 75 -2.34 5.76 5.87
C PHE A 75 -1.42 6.80 6.50
N ALA A 76 -1.97 7.91 6.96
CA ALA A 76 -1.28 8.87 7.82
C ALA A 76 -1.54 8.51 9.30
N PRO A 77 -0.52 8.19 10.10
CA PRO A 77 -0.67 7.73 11.46
C PRO A 77 -1.35 8.76 12.36
N LYS A 78 -2.35 8.33 13.13
CA LYS A 78 -3.10 9.18 14.04
C LYS A 78 -2.36 9.53 15.33
N GLY A 79 -1.45 8.64 15.75
CA GLY A 79 -0.64 8.80 16.95
C GLY A 79 0.74 9.41 16.66
N GLU A 80 1.78 8.78 17.15
CA GLU A 80 3.16 9.20 16.90
C GLU A 80 3.52 9.12 15.42
N ILE A 81 4.50 9.90 15.00
CA ILE A 81 5.12 9.79 13.67
C ILE A 81 6.58 9.41 13.85
N TRP A 82 6.99 8.34 13.17
CA TRP A 82 8.35 7.84 13.21
C TRP A 82 9.05 8.01 11.86
N ALA A 83 10.37 8.23 11.90
CA ALA A 83 11.27 8.07 10.77
C ALA A 83 12.10 6.80 10.92
N LEU A 84 12.45 6.21 9.80
CA LEU A 84 13.52 5.21 9.69
C LEU A 84 14.85 5.91 9.65
N GLY A 85 15.91 5.22 10.14
CA GLY A 85 17.30 5.64 9.91
C GLY A 85 17.65 5.59 8.42
N ASP A 86 18.73 6.24 8.05
CA ASP A 86 19.17 6.29 6.65
C ASP A 86 19.90 5.02 6.22
N GLU A 87 20.55 4.33 7.17
CA GLU A 87 21.33 3.13 6.92
C GLU A 87 20.45 1.90 6.75
N PRO A 88 20.69 1.05 5.73
CA PRO A 88 19.87 -0.14 5.42
C PRO A 88 19.71 -1.12 6.60
N GLU A 89 20.72 -1.22 7.46
CA GLU A 89 20.70 -2.09 8.65
C GLU A 89 19.62 -1.70 9.65
N THR A 90 19.21 -0.43 9.64
CA THR A 90 18.19 0.13 10.53
C THR A 90 16.76 -0.07 10.04
N TRP A 91 16.56 -0.58 8.81
CA TRP A 91 15.22 -0.72 8.22
C TRP A 91 14.47 -1.96 8.69
N GLY A 92 15.17 -2.90 9.33
CA GLY A 92 14.62 -4.12 9.87
C GLY A 92 14.72 -5.32 8.92
N ARG A 93 14.77 -6.52 9.51
CA ARG A 93 14.82 -7.79 8.81
C ARG A 93 13.77 -8.75 9.38
N GLU A 94 13.23 -9.62 8.53
CA GLU A 94 12.38 -10.72 9.03
C GLU A 94 13.20 -11.66 9.89
N THR A 95 12.55 -12.23 10.91
CA THR A 95 13.14 -13.29 11.72
C THR A 95 12.72 -14.65 11.16
N THR A 96 13.59 -15.65 11.36
CA THR A 96 13.37 -17.02 10.86
C THR A 96 12.38 -17.84 11.70
N ASP A 97 11.83 -17.26 12.77
CA ASP A 97 10.92 -17.93 13.69
C ASP A 97 9.46 -18.06 13.20
N GLY A 98 9.24 -17.89 11.91
CA GLY A 98 7.97 -18.20 11.22
C GLY A 98 6.81 -17.23 11.46
N LEU A 99 6.99 -16.19 12.27
CA LEU A 99 5.92 -15.27 12.66
C LEU A 99 6.08 -13.86 12.08
N SER A 100 6.88 -13.70 11.04
CA SER A 100 7.12 -12.39 10.38
C SER A 100 7.46 -11.26 11.36
N ASN A 101 8.19 -11.58 12.42
CA ASN A 101 8.70 -10.58 13.34
C ASN A 101 9.82 -9.80 12.67
N VAL A 102 9.90 -8.50 12.95
CA VAL A 102 10.93 -7.61 12.40
C VAL A 102 11.89 -7.23 13.51
N ARG A 103 13.19 -7.51 13.32
CA ARG A 103 14.27 -7.11 14.23
C ARG A 103 15.17 -6.07 13.59
N GLY A 104 15.92 -5.34 14.42
CA GLY A 104 16.87 -4.34 13.95
C GLY A 104 16.23 -3.11 13.33
N ARG A 105 14.90 -2.91 13.54
CA ARG A 105 14.22 -1.74 13.02
C ARG A 105 14.34 -0.59 14.00
N GLU A 106 15.14 0.38 13.65
CA GLU A 106 15.30 1.59 14.45
C GLU A 106 14.18 2.59 14.18
N LYS A 107 13.82 3.33 15.21
CA LYS A 107 12.84 4.40 15.10
C LYS A 107 13.36 5.70 15.72
N THR A 108 13.21 6.77 14.99
CA THR A 108 13.30 8.12 15.54
C THR A 108 11.89 8.70 15.64
N VAL A 109 11.46 9.08 16.83
CA VAL A 109 10.18 9.76 17.01
C VAL A 109 10.32 11.19 16.51
N LEU A 110 9.71 11.49 15.35
CA LEU A 110 9.71 12.83 14.78
C LEU A 110 8.69 13.73 15.48
N PHE A 111 7.53 13.14 15.82
CA PHE A 111 6.43 13.85 16.46
C PHE A 111 5.68 12.90 17.39
N GLU A 112 5.48 13.31 18.62
CA GLU A 112 4.69 12.57 19.63
C GLU A 112 3.19 12.59 19.32
N VAL A 113 2.74 13.57 18.56
CA VAL A 113 1.35 13.74 18.14
C VAL A 113 1.27 13.71 16.61
N GLY A 114 0.65 12.67 16.07
CA GLY A 114 0.50 12.45 14.64
C GLY A 114 -0.63 13.24 13.99
N TYR A 115 -1.21 12.66 12.95
CA TYR A 115 -2.33 13.24 12.19
C TYR A 115 -3.67 12.93 12.87
N TRP A 116 -3.81 13.28 14.15
CA TRP A 116 -4.98 12.98 14.97
C TRP A 116 -6.30 13.43 14.33
N TRP A 117 -6.29 14.52 13.57
CA TRP A 117 -7.47 15.02 12.86
C TRP A 117 -7.89 14.15 11.67
N LEU A 118 -7.01 13.25 11.21
CA LEU A 118 -7.29 12.27 10.17
C LEU A 118 -7.71 10.90 10.75
N ALA A 119 -7.79 10.76 12.06
CA ALA A 119 -8.11 9.49 12.72
C ALA A 119 -9.47 8.92 12.28
N TYR A 120 -10.45 9.80 11.98
CA TYR A 120 -11.78 9.42 11.52
C TYR A 120 -12.10 10.01 10.14
N GLU A 121 -11.09 10.11 9.28
CA GLU A 121 -11.25 10.54 7.90
C GLU A 121 -11.26 9.35 6.95
N TRP A 122 -12.37 9.15 6.24
CA TRP A 122 -12.57 8.05 5.29
C TRP A 122 -11.44 7.92 4.27
N ARG A 123 -10.91 9.05 3.83
CA ARG A 123 -9.80 9.10 2.87
C ARG A 123 -8.46 8.65 3.45
N ASN A 124 -8.35 8.55 4.76
CA ASN A 124 -7.14 8.09 5.44
C ASN A 124 -7.09 6.57 5.65
N TYR A 125 -8.09 5.83 5.18
CA TYR A 125 -8.17 4.40 5.41
C TYR A 125 -7.84 3.59 4.16
N LEU A 126 -7.25 2.42 4.37
CA LEU A 126 -7.07 1.35 3.41
C LEU A 126 -7.08 -0.01 4.13
N PHE A 127 -7.29 -1.10 3.38
CA PHE A 127 -7.14 -2.45 3.91
C PHE A 127 -5.69 -2.89 3.77
N ALA A 128 -5.08 -3.37 4.85
CA ALA A 128 -3.71 -3.86 4.84
C ALA A 128 -3.58 -5.18 5.61
N CYS A 129 -2.65 -6.03 5.20
CA CYS A 129 -2.32 -7.24 5.95
C CYS A 129 -1.59 -6.87 7.25
N THR A 130 -1.71 -7.74 8.26
CA THR A 130 -1.08 -7.56 9.57
C THR A 130 0.44 -7.34 9.46
N VAL A 131 1.11 -8.04 8.54
CA VAL A 131 2.56 -7.89 8.36
C VAL A 131 2.92 -6.47 7.89
N CYS A 132 2.29 -5.99 6.81
CA CYS A 132 2.57 -4.64 6.32
C CYS A 132 2.14 -3.55 7.30
N ASN A 133 0.98 -3.70 7.96
CA ASN A 133 0.44 -2.73 8.89
C ASN A 133 1.21 -2.75 10.23
N SER A 134 1.15 -3.88 10.94
CA SER A 134 1.52 -3.96 12.36
C SER A 134 2.98 -4.39 12.61
N ARG A 135 3.73 -4.80 11.57
CA ARG A 135 5.14 -5.21 11.70
C ARG A 135 6.09 -4.26 10.99
N TRP A 136 5.67 -3.73 9.83
CA TRP A 136 6.52 -2.90 9.00
C TRP A 136 6.14 -1.42 9.04
N LYS A 137 4.99 -1.03 8.52
CA LYS A 137 4.64 0.39 8.43
C LYS A 137 4.45 1.03 9.80
N LEU A 138 3.72 0.43 10.73
CA LEU A 138 3.52 1.00 12.07
C LEU A 138 3.16 2.50 12.01
N SER A 139 3.95 3.34 12.70
CA SER A 139 3.85 4.80 12.70
C SER A 139 4.87 5.48 11.77
N TYR A 140 5.62 4.72 10.96
CA TYR A 140 6.53 5.31 9.98
C TYR A 140 5.75 6.00 8.86
N PHE A 141 6.10 7.26 8.61
CA PHE A 141 5.41 8.07 7.60
C PHE A 141 6.33 9.13 6.99
N PRO A 142 6.99 8.78 5.88
CA PRO A 142 7.95 9.68 5.23
C PRO A 142 7.23 10.84 4.54
N VAL A 143 7.60 12.09 4.91
CA VAL A 143 7.08 13.33 4.34
C VAL A 143 8.19 14.38 4.17
N LYS A 144 8.11 15.21 3.14
CA LYS A 144 9.02 16.34 2.88
C LYS A 144 8.25 17.66 2.68
N PRO A 145 8.86 18.79 3.02
CA PRO A 145 10.09 18.96 3.80
C PRO A 145 9.88 18.79 5.30
N LYS A 146 8.72 19.15 5.82
CA LYS A 146 8.34 19.01 7.23
C LYS A 146 6.84 18.81 7.33
N ARG A 147 6.43 17.91 8.19
CA ARG A 147 5.03 17.66 8.49
C ARG A 147 4.34 18.93 9.03
N ARG A 148 3.12 19.14 8.62
CA ARG A 148 2.28 20.20 9.18
C ARG A 148 1.97 19.92 10.65
N ARG A 149 2.04 20.95 11.47
CA ARG A 149 1.68 20.88 12.89
C ARG A 149 0.22 21.23 13.18
N ALA A 150 -0.51 21.69 12.17
CA ALA A 150 -1.91 22.12 12.30
C ALA A 150 -2.84 21.25 11.43
N PRO A 151 -4.10 21.06 11.81
CA PRO A 151 -5.08 20.36 11.00
C PRO A 151 -5.18 20.91 9.58
N GLY A 152 -5.29 20.01 8.61
CA GLY A 152 -5.42 20.37 7.21
C GLY A 152 -5.39 19.13 6.30
N PRO A 153 -5.70 19.31 5.01
CA PRO A 153 -5.72 18.19 4.06
C PRO A 153 -4.30 17.69 3.78
N LEU A 154 -4.13 16.35 3.77
CA LEU A 154 -2.85 15.68 3.55
C LEU A 154 -2.21 16.05 2.20
N ARG A 155 -3.01 16.37 1.17
CA ARG A 155 -2.54 16.82 -0.16
C ARG A 155 -1.62 18.06 -0.15
N ARG A 156 -1.57 18.78 0.98
CA ARG A 156 -0.66 19.92 1.16
C ARG A 156 0.73 19.50 1.64
N GLU A 157 0.93 18.22 1.93
CA GLU A 157 2.20 17.65 2.33
C GLU A 157 2.79 16.84 1.18
N LYS A 158 4.10 16.89 1.01
CA LYS A 158 4.80 16.02 0.07
C LYS A 158 5.01 14.65 0.70
N VAL A 159 3.96 13.82 0.66
CA VAL A 159 4.02 12.46 1.17
C VAL A 159 4.82 11.59 0.22
N LEU A 160 5.78 10.85 0.77
CA LEU A 160 6.65 9.96 -0.01
C LEU A 160 6.14 8.51 -0.03
N LEU A 161 5.22 8.15 0.86
CA LEU A 161 4.58 6.85 0.84
C LEU A 161 3.56 6.77 -0.31
N LEU A 162 3.59 5.69 -1.09
CA LEU A 162 2.60 5.43 -2.13
C LEU A 162 1.24 5.04 -1.52
N ASN A 163 0.15 5.48 -2.15
CA ASN A 163 -1.22 5.21 -1.72
C ASN A 163 -2.01 4.50 -2.82
N CYS A 164 -2.55 3.34 -2.51
CA CYS A 164 -3.28 2.50 -3.48
C CYS A 164 -4.58 3.11 -4.00
N PHE A 165 -5.11 4.16 -3.38
CA PHE A 165 -6.33 4.85 -3.81
C PHE A 165 -6.08 6.18 -4.50
N ASP A 166 -5.01 6.88 -4.12
CA ASP A 166 -4.81 8.28 -4.54
C ASP A 166 -3.74 8.41 -5.64
N ASP A 167 -2.78 7.47 -5.71
CA ASP A 167 -1.79 7.45 -6.79
C ASP A 167 -2.34 6.82 -8.06
N ARG A 168 -2.04 7.42 -9.20
CA ARG A 168 -2.62 7.01 -10.49
C ARG A 168 -2.10 5.64 -10.94
N GLU A 169 -0.81 5.43 -10.89
CA GLU A 169 -0.14 4.19 -11.31
C GLU A 169 1.01 3.87 -10.34
N PRO A 170 0.72 3.45 -9.10
CA PRO A 170 1.75 3.30 -8.08
C PRO A 170 2.81 2.25 -8.43
N TRP A 171 2.51 1.29 -9.31
CA TRP A 171 3.48 0.30 -9.77
C TRP A 171 4.62 0.89 -10.61
N THR A 172 4.42 2.05 -11.25
CA THR A 172 5.47 2.69 -12.06
C THR A 172 6.64 3.23 -11.23
N HIS A 173 6.46 3.36 -9.91
CA HIS A 173 7.50 3.73 -8.96
C HIS A 173 8.38 2.55 -8.51
N LEU A 174 8.04 1.33 -8.92
CA LEU A 174 8.65 0.08 -8.50
C LEU A 174 9.11 -0.72 -9.71
N ARG A 175 10.19 -1.47 -9.54
CA ARG A 175 10.73 -2.43 -10.49
C ARG A 175 10.80 -3.79 -9.82
N PHE A 176 10.58 -4.87 -10.57
CA PHE A 176 10.61 -6.22 -10.03
C PHE A 176 11.54 -7.11 -10.85
N SER A 177 12.45 -7.79 -10.18
CA SER A 177 13.31 -8.80 -10.82
C SER A 177 12.55 -10.12 -10.99
N ARG A 178 13.05 -10.99 -11.86
CA ARG A 178 12.52 -12.35 -12.07
C ARG A 178 12.50 -13.18 -10.77
N LEU A 179 13.37 -12.87 -9.80
CA LEU A 179 13.43 -13.51 -8.49
C LEU A 179 12.45 -12.89 -7.46
N GLY A 180 11.52 -12.06 -7.88
CA GLY A 180 10.54 -11.43 -7.00
C GLY A 180 11.09 -10.30 -6.13
N GLN A 181 12.34 -9.87 -6.29
CA GLN A 181 12.90 -8.72 -5.61
C GLN A 181 12.23 -7.45 -6.10
N VAL A 182 12.16 -6.41 -5.25
CA VAL A 182 11.63 -5.10 -5.64
C VAL A 182 12.68 -4.01 -5.45
N GLU A 183 12.83 -3.18 -6.46
CA GLU A 183 13.72 -2.02 -6.48
C GLU A 183 12.90 -0.75 -6.74
N GLN A 184 13.46 0.38 -6.33
CA GLN A 184 12.84 1.68 -6.56
C GLN A 184 13.12 2.21 -7.98
N ARG A 185 12.12 2.86 -8.57
CA ARG A 185 12.26 3.74 -9.73
C ARG A 185 12.14 5.22 -9.38
N SER A 186 11.83 5.53 -8.13
CA SER A 186 11.67 6.89 -7.63
C SER A 186 11.88 6.95 -6.13
N GLU A 187 12.07 8.16 -5.60
CA GLU A 187 12.13 8.43 -4.17
C GLU A 187 10.89 7.88 -3.43
N ARG A 188 9.70 8.00 -4.00
CA ARG A 188 8.47 7.45 -3.41
C ARG A 188 8.48 5.92 -3.39
N GLY A 189 9.01 5.29 -4.44
CA GLY A 189 9.23 3.85 -4.47
C GLY A 189 10.19 3.40 -3.37
N PHE A 190 11.33 4.06 -3.23
CA PHE A 190 12.31 3.80 -2.20
C PHE A 190 11.71 3.88 -0.79
N GLU A 191 11.05 4.99 -0.47
CA GLU A 191 10.42 5.19 0.82
C GLU A 191 9.32 4.16 1.12
N THR A 192 8.57 3.76 0.11
CA THR A 192 7.52 2.75 0.26
C THR A 192 8.09 1.36 0.50
N ILE A 193 9.15 0.98 -0.23
CA ILE A 193 9.82 -0.32 -0.06
C ILE A 193 10.33 -0.46 1.37
N ARG A 194 11.13 0.49 1.86
CA ARG A 194 11.73 0.41 3.19
C ARG A 194 10.69 0.56 4.32
N THR A 195 9.68 1.41 4.14
CA THR A 195 8.64 1.63 5.14
C THR A 195 7.74 0.42 5.30
N CYS A 196 7.32 -0.22 4.22
CA CYS A 196 6.39 -1.35 4.23
C CYS A 196 7.08 -2.71 4.12
N GLY A 197 8.42 -2.77 4.06
CA GLY A 197 9.19 -4.00 3.93
C GLY A 197 8.81 -4.79 2.67
N LEU A 198 8.66 -4.09 1.54
CA LEU A 198 8.16 -4.74 0.32
C LEU A 198 9.17 -5.72 -0.30
N ASP A 199 10.44 -5.65 0.10
CA ASP A 199 11.49 -6.56 -0.35
C ASP A 199 11.87 -7.63 0.67
N ARG A 200 11.04 -7.89 1.67
CA ARG A 200 11.23 -8.96 2.63
C ARG A 200 11.16 -10.34 1.97
N GLU A 201 11.91 -11.31 2.50
CA GLU A 201 12.12 -12.63 1.91
C GLU A 201 10.81 -13.39 1.67
N THR A 202 9.92 -13.45 2.66
CA THR A 202 8.63 -14.13 2.52
C THR A 202 7.77 -13.53 1.41
N LEU A 203 7.84 -12.21 1.19
CA LEU A 203 7.09 -11.55 0.13
C LEU A 203 7.74 -11.72 -1.25
N ARG A 204 9.07 -11.80 -1.31
CA ARG A 204 9.80 -12.14 -2.54
C ARG A 204 9.39 -13.51 -3.03
N ALA A 205 9.48 -14.54 -2.15
CA ALA A 205 9.11 -15.91 -2.46
C ALA A 205 7.65 -16.02 -2.92
N ALA A 206 6.71 -15.35 -2.23
CA ALA A 206 5.30 -15.35 -2.61
C ALA A 206 5.03 -14.66 -3.96
N ARG A 207 5.84 -13.68 -4.35
CA ARG A 207 5.69 -12.88 -5.58
C ARG A 207 6.37 -13.53 -6.78
N GLN A 208 7.45 -14.27 -6.54
CA GLN A 208 8.30 -14.83 -7.59
C GLN A 208 7.51 -15.53 -8.69
N PRO A 209 6.60 -16.48 -8.44
CA PRO A 209 5.90 -17.17 -9.51
C PRO A 209 5.13 -16.24 -10.46
N PHE A 210 4.53 -15.17 -9.92
CA PHE A 210 3.76 -14.21 -10.72
C PHE A 210 4.65 -13.35 -11.63
N VAL A 211 5.84 -12.99 -11.16
CA VAL A 211 6.77 -12.23 -11.99
C VAL A 211 7.48 -13.11 -12.99
N GLU A 212 7.79 -14.38 -12.67
CA GLU A 212 8.32 -15.37 -13.63
C GLU A 212 7.37 -15.54 -14.79
N ASP A 213 6.10 -15.84 -14.53
CA ASP A 213 5.07 -15.95 -15.58
C ASP A 213 5.00 -14.68 -16.44
N ALA A 214 5.05 -13.48 -15.80
CA ALA A 214 5.02 -12.22 -16.54
C ALA A 214 6.24 -12.01 -17.42
N TYR A 215 7.44 -12.38 -16.94
CA TYR A 215 8.67 -12.34 -17.72
C TYR A 215 8.58 -13.27 -18.95
N ASP A 216 8.07 -14.49 -18.78
CA ASP A 216 7.94 -15.48 -19.84
C ASP A 216 6.96 -15.01 -20.93
N GLU A 217 5.79 -14.50 -20.55
CA GLU A 217 4.83 -13.95 -21.51
C GLU A 217 5.37 -12.70 -22.22
N CYS A 218 6.09 -11.83 -21.52
CA CYS A 218 6.72 -10.67 -22.15
C CYS A 218 7.83 -11.08 -23.13
N GLN A 219 8.66 -12.07 -22.79
CA GLN A 219 9.68 -12.58 -23.71
C GLN A 219 9.07 -13.21 -24.97
N LEU A 220 7.96 -13.94 -24.80
CA LEU A 220 7.23 -14.50 -25.94
C LEU A 220 6.69 -13.37 -26.84
N LEU A 221 6.13 -12.32 -26.27
CA LEU A 221 5.62 -11.15 -27.00
C LEU A 221 6.72 -10.35 -27.69
N LEU A 222 7.93 -10.30 -27.14
CA LEU A 222 9.08 -9.67 -27.80
C LEU A 222 9.52 -10.45 -29.04
N GLN A 223 9.41 -11.80 -28.99
CA GLN A 223 9.72 -12.67 -30.14
C GLN A 223 8.57 -12.74 -31.15
N ARG A 224 7.34 -12.68 -30.68
CA ARG A 224 6.11 -12.81 -31.46
C ARG A 224 5.10 -11.70 -31.03
N PRO A 225 5.26 -10.47 -31.55
CA PRO A 225 4.46 -9.32 -31.11
C PRO A 225 2.94 -9.48 -31.36
N ASP A 226 2.56 -10.34 -32.30
CA ASP A 226 1.15 -10.59 -32.67
C ASP A 226 0.56 -11.84 -31.99
N ASP A 227 1.27 -12.46 -31.03
CA ASP A 227 0.76 -13.61 -30.27
C ASP A 227 -0.33 -13.14 -29.29
N LEU A 228 -1.58 -13.18 -29.79
CA LEU A 228 -2.75 -12.72 -29.04
C LEU A 228 -3.02 -13.57 -27.80
N GLU A 229 -2.64 -14.87 -27.81
CA GLU A 229 -2.83 -15.74 -26.65
C GLU A 229 -1.84 -15.39 -25.52
N ALA A 230 -0.56 -15.15 -25.85
CA ALA A 230 0.43 -14.67 -24.90
C ALA A 230 -0.01 -13.31 -24.30
N LEU A 231 -0.48 -12.40 -25.14
CA LEU A 231 -0.99 -11.10 -24.70
C LEU A 231 -2.19 -11.24 -23.73
N ARG A 232 -3.14 -12.11 -24.07
CA ARG A 232 -4.31 -12.37 -23.19
C ARG A 232 -3.90 -13.02 -21.87
N ARG A 233 -2.90 -13.93 -21.87
CA ARG A 233 -2.36 -14.52 -20.63
C ARG A 233 -1.72 -13.45 -19.77
N LEU A 234 -0.87 -12.59 -20.32
CA LEU A 234 -0.25 -11.48 -19.62
C LEU A 234 -1.30 -10.54 -19.00
N VAL A 235 -2.33 -10.16 -19.76
CA VAL A 235 -3.42 -9.30 -19.27
C VAL A 235 -4.20 -9.98 -18.14
N ARG A 236 -4.45 -11.29 -18.22
CA ARG A 236 -5.08 -12.04 -17.13
C ARG A 236 -4.21 -12.08 -15.86
N LEU A 237 -2.90 -12.26 -15.99
CA LEU A 237 -1.95 -12.23 -14.85
C LEU A 237 -1.96 -10.87 -14.15
N GLY A 238 -2.00 -9.76 -14.90
CA GLY A 238 -2.01 -8.40 -14.36
C GLY A 238 -3.40 -7.85 -14.04
N ALA A 239 -4.47 -8.67 -14.07
CA ALA A 239 -5.81 -8.25 -13.73
C ALA A 239 -5.90 -7.76 -12.27
N ALA A 240 -6.63 -6.69 -12.00
CA ALA A 240 -6.60 -5.97 -10.73
C ALA A 240 -6.92 -6.83 -9.49
N HIS A 241 -7.74 -7.88 -9.65
CA HIS A 241 -8.09 -8.80 -8.57
C HIS A 241 -7.01 -9.87 -8.27
N ARG A 242 -6.03 -10.06 -9.17
CA ARG A 242 -4.98 -11.06 -8.99
C ARG A 242 -3.93 -10.59 -8.00
N SER A 243 -3.39 -11.50 -7.18
CA SER A 243 -2.24 -11.22 -6.34
C SER A 243 -1.08 -10.69 -7.19
N PHE A 244 -0.35 -9.71 -6.66
CA PHE A 244 0.83 -9.14 -7.28
C PHE A 244 0.64 -8.59 -8.70
N ALA A 245 -0.60 -8.27 -9.10
CA ALA A 245 -0.89 -7.67 -10.41
C ALA A 245 -0.03 -6.42 -10.69
N SER A 246 0.33 -5.66 -9.66
CA SER A 246 1.23 -4.51 -9.77
C SER A 246 2.64 -4.89 -10.23
N ALA A 247 3.15 -6.05 -9.81
CA ALA A 247 4.45 -6.54 -10.22
C ALA A 247 4.41 -6.97 -11.69
N VAL A 248 3.38 -7.72 -12.10
CA VAL A 248 3.14 -8.09 -13.50
C VAL A 248 3.10 -6.85 -14.40
N ARG A 249 2.32 -5.83 -14.04
CA ARG A 249 2.22 -4.58 -14.80
C ARG A 249 3.52 -3.81 -14.88
N SER A 250 4.31 -3.82 -13.82
CA SER A 250 5.63 -3.19 -13.80
C SER A 250 6.62 -3.92 -14.72
N VAL A 251 6.62 -5.26 -14.70
CA VAL A 251 7.44 -6.08 -15.62
C VAL A 251 7.04 -5.83 -17.08
N ALA A 252 5.75 -5.82 -17.37
CA ALA A 252 5.25 -5.56 -18.71
C ALA A 252 5.66 -4.16 -19.21
N LEU A 253 5.51 -3.13 -18.38
CA LEU A 253 5.95 -1.77 -18.70
C LEU A 253 7.45 -1.71 -18.98
N GLU A 254 8.25 -2.43 -18.20
CA GLU A 254 9.71 -2.45 -18.35
C GLU A 254 10.16 -3.12 -19.63
N LEU A 255 9.63 -4.30 -19.93
CA LEU A 255 10.08 -5.13 -21.03
C LEU A 255 9.47 -4.73 -22.37
N LEU A 256 8.19 -4.39 -22.38
CA LEU A 256 7.46 -4.08 -23.61
C LEU A 256 7.41 -2.58 -23.92
N GLY A 257 7.67 -1.70 -22.93
CA GLY A 257 7.68 -0.26 -23.11
C GLY A 257 6.30 0.37 -23.37
N VAL A 258 5.21 -0.40 -23.20
CA VAL A 258 3.83 0.05 -23.47
C VAL A 258 3.03 0.16 -22.19
N SER A 259 2.02 1.03 -22.21
CA SER A 259 1.14 1.21 -21.05
C SER A 259 0.25 -0.01 -20.85
N TRP A 260 -0.13 -0.28 -19.57
CA TRP A 260 -1.05 -1.37 -19.28
C TRP A 260 -2.39 -1.25 -20.01
N ARG A 261 -2.90 -0.03 -20.12
CA ARG A 261 -4.14 0.26 -20.87
C ARG A 261 -4.03 -0.14 -22.34
N GLU A 262 -2.89 0.08 -22.96
CA GLU A 262 -2.65 -0.31 -24.33
C GLU A 262 -2.63 -1.82 -24.50
N LEU A 263 -2.01 -2.56 -23.58
CA LEU A 263 -2.04 -4.03 -23.57
C LEU A 263 -3.47 -4.56 -23.45
N GLU A 264 -4.28 -3.99 -22.57
CA GLU A 264 -5.70 -4.33 -22.42
C GLU A 264 -6.48 -4.07 -23.72
N GLN A 265 -6.25 -2.95 -24.39
CA GLN A 265 -6.89 -2.62 -25.66
C GLN A 265 -6.49 -3.60 -26.78
N ARG A 266 -5.20 -3.93 -26.89
CA ARG A 266 -4.68 -4.88 -27.89
C ARG A 266 -5.18 -6.31 -27.63
N ALA A 267 -5.38 -6.72 -26.39
CA ALA A 267 -5.90 -8.06 -26.04
C ALA A 267 -7.37 -8.28 -26.42
N GLY A 268 -8.04 -7.30 -27.01
CA GLY A 268 -9.45 -7.39 -27.39
C GLY A 268 -10.36 -6.76 -26.37
N GLY A 269 -9.83 -5.86 -25.60
CA GLY A 269 -10.49 -4.84 -24.93
C GLY A 269 -11.23 -4.97 -23.70
N ALA A 270 -11.67 -3.96 -23.40
CA ALA A 270 -12.59 -3.59 -22.37
C ALA A 270 -13.67 -4.65 -22.11
N HIS A 271 -13.35 -5.59 -21.26
CA HIS A 271 -14.40 -6.30 -20.52
C HIS A 271 -14.21 -5.91 -19.05
N HIS A 272 -14.96 -4.91 -18.69
CA HIS A 272 -15.56 -4.38 -17.44
C HIS A 272 -14.84 -4.54 -16.12
#